data_5bf4e6dfef8cc7087b4b77ccc052aaee
#
_entry.id   5bf4e6dfef8cc7087b4b77ccc052aaee
#
_cell.length_a   1.000
_cell.length_b   1.000
_cell.length_c   1.000
_cell.angle_alpha   90.00
_cell.angle_beta   90.00
_cell.angle_gamma   90.00
#
_symmetry.space_group_name_H-M   'P 1'
#
loop_
_entity.id
_entity.type
_entity.pdbx_description
1 polymer ?
#
loop_
_entity_poly.entity_id
_entity_poly.type
_entity_poly.pdbx_seq_one_letter_code
_entity_poly.pdbx_strand_id
1 'polypeptide(L)'
;MGVYALNAHAVASRAAQGWLVLDVDAHDKSPSDPQGGIPRDYSKIGDTNRETCYFLHMYLRDSRVLDYLLTRPDWDGKTIVLMGTSQGGQQSLMLAGLRPEKISAVLVCVPAGTDLDADLHGRKAGFPNWPSDNPDVMRTALYFDPVNFARHIQAPVLAAFGFIDTVSPPAGIWTALNQIPGPVEPLPMIESEHNNLTPEKEQNWAVRSEEVLEALRRGEAFRPRTMK
;
A
#
# COMPACT_ATOMS: atom_id res chain seq x y z
N MET A 1 1.30 -7.55 3.57
CA MET A 1 -0.06 -7.69 4.14
C MET A 1 -0.93 -8.45 3.18
N GLY A 2 -1.56 -9.51 3.62
CA GLY A 2 -2.62 -10.16 2.85
C GLY A 2 -3.97 -9.58 3.26
N VAL A 3 -4.93 -9.51 2.34
CA VAL A 3 -6.29 -9.00 2.60
C VAL A 3 -7.03 -9.86 3.64
N TYR A 4 -6.56 -11.07 3.93
CA TYR A 4 -7.34 -12.09 4.61
C TYR A 4 -6.74 -12.68 5.89
N ALA A 5 -5.48 -12.41 6.20
CA ALA A 5 -4.85 -12.94 7.42
C ALA A 5 -3.53 -12.25 7.74
N LEU A 6 -3.23 -12.16 9.04
CA LEU A 6 -1.91 -11.81 9.51
C LEU A 6 -0.91 -12.91 9.15
N ASN A 7 0.28 -12.52 8.69
CA ASN A 7 1.34 -13.46 8.32
C ASN A 7 2.35 -13.63 9.46
N ALA A 8 1.98 -14.44 10.44
CA ALA A 8 2.83 -14.69 11.61
C ALA A 8 4.25 -15.19 11.26
N HIS A 9 4.38 -15.99 10.19
CA HIS A 9 5.68 -16.49 9.75
C HIS A 9 6.55 -15.36 9.19
N ALA A 10 5.99 -14.47 8.36
CA ALA A 10 6.73 -13.32 7.84
C ALA A 10 7.12 -12.35 8.95
N VAL A 11 6.23 -12.11 9.93
CA VAL A 11 6.54 -11.31 11.13
C VAL A 11 7.70 -11.91 11.92
N ALA A 12 7.65 -13.20 12.22
CA ALA A 12 8.71 -13.88 12.96
C ALA A 12 10.05 -13.85 12.21
N SER A 13 10.01 -14.07 10.89
CA SER A 13 11.22 -14.03 10.05
C SER A 13 11.87 -12.64 10.05
N ARG A 14 11.10 -11.57 9.94
CA ARG A 14 11.60 -10.20 10.01
C ARG A 14 12.08 -9.82 11.40
N ALA A 15 11.37 -10.24 12.45
CA ALA A 15 11.79 -10.02 13.83
C ALA A 15 13.13 -10.70 14.12
N ALA A 16 13.36 -11.91 13.59
CA ALA A 16 14.65 -12.61 13.72
C ALA A 16 15.82 -11.87 13.04
N GLN A 17 15.53 -11.00 12.07
CA GLN A 17 16.50 -10.11 11.42
C GLN A 17 16.74 -8.81 12.19
N GLY A 18 16.08 -8.61 13.34
CA GLY A 18 16.25 -7.43 14.20
C GLY A 18 15.26 -6.28 13.90
N TRP A 19 14.18 -6.53 13.16
CA TRP A 19 13.11 -5.55 12.94
C TRP A 19 12.06 -5.61 14.05
N LEU A 20 11.61 -4.45 14.52
CA LEU A 20 10.32 -4.36 15.20
C LEU A 20 9.22 -4.39 14.12
N VAL A 21 8.38 -5.43 14.13
CA VAL A 21 7.43 -5.70 13.06
C VAL A 21 6.00 -5.63 13.58
N LEU A 22 5.17 -4.85 12.91
CA LEU A 22 3.72 -4.88 13.07
C LEU A 22 3.08 -5.30 11.75
N ASP A 23 2.32 -6.40 11.78
CA ASP A 23 1.47 -6.79 10.67
C ASP A 23 0.03 -6.35 10.99
N VAL A 24 -0.58 -5.63 10.05
CA VAL A 24 -1.85 -4.95 10.25
C VAL A 24 -2.91 -5.58 9.37
N ASP A 25 -3.97 -6.09 9.99
CA ASP A 25 -5.22 -6.34 9.29
C ASP A 25 -6.15 -5.14 9.54
N ALA A 26 -6.29 -4.30 8.53
CA ALA A 26 -7.13 -3.10 8.63
C ALA A 26 -8.64 -3.42 8.53
N HIS A 27 -9.00 -4.67 8.24
CA HIS A 27 -10.38 -5.14 8.30
C HIS A 27 -10.77 -5.49 9.73
N ASP A 28 -12.04 -5.30 10.04
CA ASP A 28 -12.59 -5.54 11.38
C ASP A 28 -12.78 -7.05 11.63
N LYS A 29 -11.67 -7.74 11.89
CA LYS A 29 -11.70 -9.12 12.38
C LYS A 29 -11.44 -9.12 13.87
N SER A 30 -12.48 -9.48 14.65
CA SER A 30 -12.28 -9.68 16.07
C SER A 30 -11.43 -10.92 16.31
N PRO A 31 -10.41 -10.85 17.18
CA PRO A 31 -9.70 -12.06 17.63
C PRO A 31 -10.64 -13.09 18.29
N SER A 32 -11.80 -12.65 18.82
CA SER A 32 -12.83 -13.48 19.41
C SER A 32 -13.81 -14.07 18.38
N ASP A 33 -13.77 -13.62 17.14
CA ASP A 33 -14.50 -14.18 16.01
C ASP A 33 -13.57 -14.39 14.81
N PRO A 34 -12.70 -15.41 14.87
CA PRO A 34 -11.78 -15.71 13.76
C PRO A 34 -12.50 -16.19 12.49
N GLN A 35 -13.80 -16.45 12.57
CA GLN A 35 -14.69 -16.74 11.44
C GLN A 35 -15.51 -15.53 11.00
N GLY A 36 -15.49 -14.44 11.76
CA GLY A 36 -16.01 -13.15 11.36
C GLY A 36 -15.25 -12.66 10.11
N GLY A 37 -15.77 -13.01 8.95
CA GLY A 37 -15.16 -12.69 7.67
C GLY A 37 -15.21 -11.18 7.42
N ILE A 38 -14.33 -10.71 6.53
CA ILE A 38 -14.45 -9.39 5.92
C ILE A 38 -15.86 -9.28 5.33
N PRO A 39 -16.61 -8.20 5.59
CA PRO A 39 -17.94 -8.04 5.02
C PRO A 39 -17.89 -8.23 3.51
N ARG A 40 -18.83 -9.00 2.96
CA ARG A 40 -18.93 -9.14 1.52
C ARG A 40 -19.11 -7.75 0.89
N ASP A 41 -18.43 -7.50 -0.20
CA ASP A 41 -18.49 -6.20 -0.90
C ASP A 41 -18.13 -4.99 0.00
N TYR A 42 -17.24 -5.20 0.99
CA TYR A 42 -16.85 -4.14 1.94
C TYR A 42 -16.45 -2.82 1.25
N SER A 43 -15.88 -2.90 0.06
CA SER A 43 -15.48 -1.73 -0.72
C SER A 43 -16.64 -0.85 -1.18
N LYS A 44 -17.87 -1.36 -1.14
CA LYS A 44 -19.09 -0.62 -1.47
C LYS A 44 -19.83 -0.09 -0.24
N ILE A 45 -19.37 -0.44 0.96
CA ILE A 45 -20.00 0.04 2.19
C ILE A 45 -19.72 1.53 2.36
N GLY A 46 -20.77 2.33 2.26
CA GLY A 46 -20.71 3.77 2.43
C GLY A 46 -19.95 4.53 1.35
N ASP A 47 -19.79 3.95 0.16
CA ASP A 47 -19.01 4.48 -0.96
C ASP A 47 -19.55 5.81 -1.55
N THR A 48 -20.77 6.21 -1.18
CA THR A 48 -21.35 7.51 -1.57
C THR A 48 -21.08 8.66 -0.59
N ASN A 49 -20.43 8.37 0.54
CA ASN A 49 -20.17 9.38 1.56
C ASN A 49 -18.84 9.08 2.30
N ARG A 50 -17.92 10.05 2.27
CA ARG A 50 -16.59 9.93 2.89
C ARG A 50 -16.63 9.62 4.38
N GLU A 51 -17.65 10.06 5.11
CA GLU A 51 -17.77 9.86 6.57
C GLU A 51 -18.20 8.43 6.94
N THR A 52 -18.82 7.71 5.99
CA THR A 52 -19.33 6.35 6.18
C THR A 52 -18.61 5.31 5.32
N CYS A 53 -17.71 5.73 4.44
CA CYS A 53 -16.96 4.85 3.58
C CYS A 53 -16.08 3.89 4.41
N TYR A 54 -16.15 2.62 4.07
CA TYR A 54 -15.39 1.56 4.76
C TYR A 54 -13.88 1.85 4.77
N PHE A 55 -13.35 2.44 3.71
CA PHE A 55 -11.93 2.79 3.61
C PHE A 55 -11.48 3.83 4.63
N LEU A 56 -12.38 4.71 5.09
CA LEU A 56 -12.08 5.63 6.19
C LEU A 56 -11.61 4.86 7.43
N HIS A 57 -12.37 3.84 7.82
CA HIS A 57 -12.04 3.06 9.00
C HIS A 57 -10.73 2.27 8.83
N MET A 58 -10.45 1.77 7.64
CA MET A 58 -9.17 1.10 7.35
C MET A 58 -7.99 2.06 7.56
N TYR A 59 -8.02 3.24 6.97
CA TYR A 59 -6.93 4.21 7.07
C TYR A 59 -6.77 4.78 8.48
N LEU A 60 -7.88 4.94 9.22
CA LEU A 60 -7.82 5.32 10.63
C LEU A 60 -7.15 4.24 11.49
N ARG A 61 -7.40 2.95 11.21
CA ARG A 61 -6.71 1.85 11.91
C ARG A 61 -5.21 1.85 11.59
N ASP A 62 -4.83 1.98 10.33
CA ASP A 62 -3.42 2.08 9.94
C ASP A 62 -2.72 3.24 10.65
N SER A 63 -3.37 4.41 10.71
CA SER A 63 -2.83 5.57 11.42
C SER A 63 -2.67 5.31 12.93
N ARG A 64 -3.64 4.62 13.56
CA ARG A 64 -3.57 4.24 14.98
C ARG A 64 -2.47 3.22 15.26
N VAL A 65 -2.23 2.30 14.35
CA VAL A 65 -1.12 1.34 14.47
C VAL A 65 0.22 2.06 14.38
N LEU A 66 0.35 3.05 13.51
CA LEU A 66 1.55 3.89 13.47
C LEU A 66 1.73 4.67 14.77
N ASP A 67 0.66 5.29 15.30
CA ASP A 67 0.71 5.98 16.59
C ASP A 67 1.19 5.04 17.70
N TYR A 68 0.67 3.80 17.74
CA TYR A 68 1.12 2.80 18.70
C TYR A 68 2.61 2.46 18.50
N LEU A 69 3.07 2.24 17.27
CA LEU A 69 4.48 1.96 16.99
C LEU A 69 5.39 3.07 17.53
N LEU A 70 5.00 4.32 17.36
CA LEU A 70 5.75 5.49 17.82
C LEU A 70 5.87 5.58 19.35
N THR A 71 5.01 4.89 20.10
CA THR A 71 5.08 4.83 21.57
C THR A 71 5.92 3.67 22.09
N ARG A 72 6.36 2.76 21.20
CA ARG A 72 7.08 1.56 21.62
C ARG A 72 8.49 1.89 22.13
N PRO A 73 8.88 1.42 23.32
CA PRO A 73 10.21 1.68 23.88
C PRO A 73 11.34 0.88 23.18
N ASP A 74 10.97 -0.15 22.43
CA ASP A 74 11.89 -1.00 21.65
C ASP A 74 12.04 -0.56 20.19
N TRP A 75 11.36 0.55 19.77
CA TRP A 75 11.62 1.19 18.50
C TRP A 75 12.87 2.08 18.57
N ASP A 76 13.69 2.08 17.53
CA ASP A 76 14.97 2.83 17.48
C ASP A 76 14.79 4.37 17.42
N GLY A 77 13.56 4.86 17.33
CA GLY A 77 13.24 6.29 17.22
C GLY A 77 13.53 6.91 15.85
N LYS A 78 13.93 6.14 14.84
CA LYS A 78 14.45 6.67 13.57
C LYS A 78 13.78 6.07 12.34
N THR A 79 13.77 4.74 12.24
CA THR A 79 13.44 4.06 10.97
C THR A 79 12.05 3.46 11.00
N ILE A 80 11.19 3.90 10.09
CA ILE A 80 9.88 3.31 9.84
C ILE A 80 9.75 3.01 8.36
N VAL A 81 9.47 1.74 8.05
CA VAL A 81 9.25 1.27 6.69
C VAL A 81 7.80 0.80 6.54
N LEU A 82 7.09 1.34 5.58
CA LEU A 82 5.78 0.84 5.20
C LEU A 82 5.94 -0.17 4.07
N MET A 83 5.31 -1.33 4.24
CA MET A 83 5.33 -2.38 3.21
C MET A 83 3.93 -2.92 2.98
N GLY A 84 3.59 -3.16 1.71
CA GLY A 84 2.29 -3.74 1.41
C GLY A 84 2.16 -4.24 -0.02
N THR A 85 1.32 -5.27 -0.18
CA THR A 85 0.94 -5.80 -1.48
C THR A 85 -0.54 -5.53 -1.73
N SER A 86 -0.92 -5.20 -2.96
CA SER A 86 -2.30 -4.96 -3.36
C SER A 86 -2.95 -3.87 -2.48
N GLN A 87 -4.02 -4.19 -1.77
CA GLN A 87 -4.66 -3.26 -0.84
C GLN A 87 -3.72 -2.81 0.29
N GLY A 88 -2.79 -3.65 0.76
CA GLY A 88 -1.75 -3.22 1.69
C GLY A 88 -0.80 -2.19 1.08
N GLY A 89 -0.57 -2.25 -0.23
CA GLY A 89 0.15 -1.21 -0.98
C GLY A 89 -0.63 0.10 -1.04
N GLN A 90 -1.94 0.05 -1.27
CA GLN A 90 -2.84 1.20 -1.18
C GLN A 90 -2.73 1.88 0.19
N GLN A 91 -2.88 1.11 1.26
CA GLN A 91 -2.78 1.59 2.64
C GLN A 91 -1.41 2.20 2.94
N SER A 92 -0.33 1.58 2.45
CA SER A 92 1.02 2.09 2.64
C SER A 92 1.24 3.45 1.96
N LEU A 93 0.77 3.63 0.73
CA LEU A 93 0.84 4.92 0.03
C LEU A 93 -0.01 5.98 0.73
N MET A 94 -1.22 5.62 1.15
CA MET A 94 -2.10 6.52 1.89
C MET A 94 -1.46 6.99 3.21
N LEU A 95 -0.97 6.05 4.01
CA LEU A 95 -0.36 6.36 5.31
C LEU A 95 0.91 7.20 5.15
N ALA A 96 1.72 6.92 4.11
CA ALA A 96 2.91 7.72 3.80
C ALA A 96 2.56 9.17 3.44
N GLY A 97 1.46 9.40 2.74
CA GLY A 97 0.99 10.75 2.41
C GLY A 97 0.31 11.46 3.58
N LEU A 98 -0.32 10.71 4.49
CA LEU A 98 -0.95 11.26 5.70
C LEU A 98 0.06 11.61 6.80
N ARG A 99 1.17 10.89 6.88
CA ARG A 99 2.18 11.01 7.95
C ARG A 99 3.61 11.10 7.37
N PRO A 100 3.85 12.04 6.43
CA PRO A 100 5.08 12.06 5.64
C PRO A 100 6.36 12.21 6.47
N GLU A 101 6.29 12.92 7.57
CA GLU A 101 7.44 13.20 8.44
C GLU A 101 7.92 12.00 9.28
N LYS A 102 7.16 10.91 9.29
CA LYS A 102 7.46 9.72 10.12
C LYS A 102 8.04 8.56 9.33
N ILE A 103 7.91 8.58 8.00
CA ILE A 103 8.21 7.42 7.16
C ILE A 103 9.59 7.54 6.54
N SER A 104 10.39 6.49 6.64
CA SER A 104 11.75 6.42 6.09
C SER A 104 11.81 5.79 4.70
N ALA A 105 10.90 4.88 4.39
CA ALA A 105 10.75 4.24 3.08
C ALA A 105 9.37 3.63 2.89
N VAL A 106 8.93 3.54 1.64
CA VAL A 106 7.67 2.88 1.24
C VAL A 106 7.98 1.82 0.19
N LEU A 107 7.65 0.57 0.48
CA LEU A 107 7.89 -0.56 -0.40
C LEU A 107 6.55 -1.21 -0.75
N VAL A 108 6.09 -1.04 -1.98
CA VAL A 108 4.77 -1.52 -2.40
C VAL A 108 4.84 -2.42 -3.62
N CYS A 109 4.04 -3.47 -3.60
CA CYS A 109 3.89 -4.39 -4.72
C CYS A 109 2.43 -4.41 -5.18
N VAL A 110 2.22 -4.20 -6.48
CA VAL A 110 0.90 -4.14 -7.13
C VAL A 110 -0.14 -3.32 -6.33
N PRO A 111 0.18 -2.09 -5.88
CA PRO A 111 -0.71 -1.32 -5.03
C PRO A 111 -2.07 -1.12 -5.71
N ALA A 112 -3.15 -1.49 -5.00
CA ALA A 112 -4.51 -1.33 -5.51
C ALA A 112 -5.06 0.08 -5.25
N GLY A 113 -6.22 0.37 -5.79
CA GLY A 113 -7.00 1.56 -5.47
C GLY A 113 -6.39 2.89 -5.93
N THR A 114 -5.50 2.86 -6.91
CA THR A 114 -4.92 4.06 -7.53
C THR A 114 -5.73 4.46 -8.77
N ASP A 115 -5.88 5.78 -8.99
CA ASP A 115 -6.60 6.36 -10.14
C ASP A 115 -8.06 5.89 -10.17
N LEU A 116 -8.78 6.09 -9.05
CA LEU A 116 -10.13 5.57 -8.85
C LEU A 116 -11.17 6.18 -9.80
N ASP A 117 -10.90 7.34 -10.35
CA ASP A 117 -11.72 8.02 -11.35
C ASP A 117 -11.21 7.84 -12.80
N ALA A 118 -10.33 6.86 -13.03
CA ALA A 118 -9.67 6.60 -14.31
C ALA A 118 -10.65 6.50 -15.50
N ASP A 119 -11.82 5.90 -15.30
CA ASP A 119 -12.84 5.75 -16.34
C ASP A 119 -13.38 7.10 -16.85
N LEU A 120 -13.45 8.12 -15.98
CA LEU A 120 -13.82 9.49 -16.38
C LEU A 120 -12.78 10.14 -17.30
N HIS A 121 -11.59 9.60 -17.36
CA HIS A 121 -10.45 10.09 -18.13
C HIS A 121 -10.03 9.15 -19.25
N GLY A 122 -10.90 8.19 -19.62
CA GLY A 122 -10.64 7.25 -20.71
C GLY A 122 -9.57 6.19 -20.39
N ARG A 123 -9.23 5.99 -19.14
CA ARG A 123 -8.36 4.92 -18.66
C ARG A 123 -9.20 3.87 -17.94
N LYS A 124 -8.65 2.66 -17.77
CA LYS A 124 -9.33 1.60 -17.04
C LYS A 124 -9.12 1.78 -15.54
N ALA A 125 -10.19 1.93 -14.78
CA ALA A 125 -10.14 1.87 -13.32
C ALA A 125 -9.81 0.45 -12.85
N GLY A 126 -9.09 0.36 -11.73
CA GLY A 126 -8.80 -0.89 -11.03
C GLY A 126 -9.74 -1.10 -9.85
N PHE A 127 -9.36 -2.06 -8.97
CA PHE A 127 -10.07 -2.25 -7.71
C PHE A 127 -10.22 -0.91 -6.96
N PRO A 128 -11.37 -0.59 -6.39
CA PRO A 128 -12.56 -1.44 -6.18
C PRO A 128 -13.57 -1.41 -7.34
N ASN A 129 -13.26 -0.87 -8.50
CA ASN A 129 -14.13 -0.73 -9.66
C ASN A 129 -15.45 -0.01 -9.29
N TRP A 130 -15.32 1.12 -8.66
CA TRP A 130 -16.46 1.95 -8.30
C TRP A 130 -17.16 2.52 -9.52
N PRO A 131 -18.51 2.62 -9.50
CA PRO A 131 -19.28 3.07 -10.67
C PRO A 131 -18.99 4.54 -10.99
N SER A 132 -18.40 4.79 -12.17
CA SER A 132 -18.02 6.12 -12.62
C SER A 132 -19.22 7.00 -13.04
N ASP A 133 -20.39 6.42 -13.23
CA ASP A 133 -21.65 7.11 -13.51
C ASP A 133 -22.36 7.62 -12.25
N ASN A 134 -21.86 7.30 -11.06
CA ASN A 134 -22.40 7.82 -9.80
C ASN A 134 -21.50 8.96 -9.26
N PRO A 135 -21.96 10.23 -9.33
CA PRO A 135 -21.15 11.38 -8.93
C PRO A 135 -20.82 11.42 -7.44
N ASP A 136 -21.63 10.82 -6.56
CA ASP A 136 -21.36 10.80 -5.13
C ASP A 136 -20.27 9.77 -4.80
N VAL A 137 -20.28 8.63 -5.49
CA VAL A 137 -19.21 7.64 -5.41
C VAL A 137 -17.88 8.24 -5.91
N MET A 138 -17.90 8.91 -7.06
CA MET A 138 -16.69 9.52 -7.61
C MET A 138 -16.17 10.67 -6.72
N ARG A 139 -17.04 11.45 -6.11
CA ARG A 139 -16.63 12.46 -5.12
C ARG A 139 -15.99 11.81 -3.90
N THR A 140 -16.55 10.70 -3.43
CA THR A 140 -16.00 9.93 -2.30
C THR A 140 -14.66 9.31 -2.67
N ALA A 141 -14.50 8.80 -3.87
CA ALA A 141 -13.26 8.20 -4.39
C ALA A 141 -12.05 9.12 -4.21
N LEU A 142 -12.20 10.42 -4.47
CA LEU A 142 -11.11 11.39 -4.34
C LEU A 142 -10.51 11.49 -2.92
N TYR A 143 -11.27 11.11 -1.89
CA TYR A 143 -10.79 11.09 -0.51
C TYR A 143 -10.02 9.82 -0.16
N PHE A 144 -10.11 8.77 -0.99
CA PHE A 144 -9.51 7.47 -0.71
C PHE A 144 -8.55 7.00 -1.80
N ASP A 145 -8.30 7.84 -2.81
CA ASP A 145 -7.37 7.55 -3.89
C ASP A 145 -5.94 7.92 -3.48
N PRO A 146 -4.99 6.97 -3.46
CA PRO A 146 -3.58 7.24 -3.22
C PRO A 146 -2.98 8.33 -4.11
N VAL A 147 -3.48 8.55 -5.32
CA VAL A 147 -3.03 9.62 -6.22
C VAL A 147 -3.06 10.98 -5.53
N ASN A 148 -4.13 11.26 -4.76
CA ASN A 148 -4.31 12.53 -4.07
C ASN A 148 -3.40 12.70 -2.84
N PHE A 149 -2.89 11.62 -2.28
CA PHE A 149 -1.96 11.60 -1.14
C PHE A 149 -0.50 11.53 -1.58
N ALA A 150 -0.24 10.99 -2.75
CA ALA A 150 1.10 10.77 -3.29
C ALA A 150 1.94 12.06 -3.33
N ARG A 151 1.32 13.21 -3.59
CA ARG A 151 1.98 14.54 -3.57
C ARG A 151 2.58 14.94 -2.22
N HIS A 152 2.16 14.29 -1.15
CA HIS A 152 2.65 14.56 0.21
C HIS A 152 3.69 13.56 0.68
N ILE A 153 3.94 12.48 -0.08
CA ILE A 153 4.95 11.47 0.27
C ILE A 153 6.34 12.09 0.14
N GLN A 154 7.08 12.10 1.25
CA GLN A 154 8.46 12.61 1.30
C GLN A 154 9.50 11.47 1.27
N ALA A 155 9.10 10.30 1.74
CA ALA A 155 9.97 9.13 1.78
C ALA A 155 10.26 8.58 0.37
N PRO A 156 11.44 7.98 0.12
CA PRO A 156 11.70 7.25 -1.11
C PRO A 156 10.75 6.05 -1.23
N VAL A 157 10.29 5.81 -2.47
CA VAL A 157 9.30 4.76 -2.77
C VAL A 157 9.90 3.75 -3.73
N LEU A 158 9.78 2.45 -3.41
CA LEU A 158 9.94 1.34 -4.33
C LEU A 158 8.55 0.79 -4.66
N ALA A 159 8.19 0.76 -5.93
CA ALA A 159 6.88 0.30 -6.36
C ALA A 159 7.00 -0.72 -7.49
N ALA A 160 6.68 -1.98 -7.19
CA ALA A 160 6.57 -3.03 -8.20
C ALA A 160 5.13 -3.12 -8.73
N PHE A 161 4.97 -3.36 -10.04
CA PHE A 161 3.65 -3.48 -10.66
C PHE A 161 3.69 -4.31 -11.94
N GLY A 162 2.61 -5.07 -12.19
CA GLY A 162 2.46 -5.93 -13.36
C GLY A 162 1.92 -5.16 -14.56
N PHE A 163 2.46 -5.40 -15.76
CA PHE A 163 1.97 -4.74 -16.97
C PHE A 163 0.66 -5.30 -17.49
N ILE A 164 0.35 -6.54 -17.15
CA ILE A 164 -0.90 -7.20 -17.52
C ILE A 164 -1.87 -7.33 -16.34
N ASP A 165 -1.61 -6.61 -15.24
CA ASP A 165 -2.47 -6.54 -14.06
C ASP A 165 -3.77 -5.79 -14.40
N THR A 166 -4.90 -6.45 -14.24
CA THR A 166 -6.23 -5.88 -14.47
C THR A 166 -6.96 -5.48 -13.19
N VAL A 167 -6.43 -5.87 -12.03
CA VAL A 167 -6.95 -5.49 -10.71
C VAL A 167 -6.34 -4.19 -10.24
N SER A 168 -5.04 -4.03 -10.44
CA SER A 168 -4.29 -2.79 -10.19
C SER A 168 -3.60 -2.36 -11.49
N PRO A 169 -4.32 -1.73 -12.41
CA PRO A 169 -3.78 -1.39 -13.72
C PRO A 169 -2.51 -0.54 -13.61
N PRO A 170 -1.46 -0.83 -14.39
CA PRO A 170 -0.19 -0.11 -14.32
C PRO A 170 -0.35 1.39 -14.58
N ALA A 171 -1.30 1.79 -15.42
CA ALA A 171 -1.58 3.21 -15.68
C ALA A 171 -1.99 3.96 -14.41
N GLY A 172 -2.86 3.35 -13.59
CA GLY A 172 -3.28 3.95 -12.32
C GLY A 172 -2.13 4.04 -11.32
N ILE A 173 -1.28 3.01 -11.25
CA ILE A 173 -0.09 3.04 -10.39
C ILE A 173 0.86 4.16 -10.84
N TRP A 174 1.12 4.27 -12.14
CA TRP A 174 1.94 5.36 -12.69
C TRP A 174 1.34 6.74 -12.40
N THR A 175 0.00 6.88 -12.43
CA THR A 175 -0.66 8.15 -12.08
C THR A 175 -0.31 8.56 -10.64
N ALA A 176 -0.32 7.62 -9.69
CA ALA A 176 0.09 7.89 -8.31
C ALA A 176 1.60 8.19 -8.20
N LEU A 177 2.46 7.37 -8.82
CA LEU A 177 3.91 7.55 -8.73
C LEU A 177 4.38 8.89 -9.30
N ASN A 178 3.74 9.38 -10.36
CA ASN A 178 4.04 10.68 -10.97
C ASN A 178 3.68 11.89 -10.08
N GLN A 179 2.86 11.70 -9.04
CA GLN A 179 2.56 12.76 -8.07
C GLN A 179 3.57 12.84 -6.93
N ILE A 180 4.42 11.83 -6.75
CA ILE A 180 5.39 11.79 -5.65
C ILE A 180 6.53 12.76 -5.95
N PRO A 181 6.76 13.80 -5.12
CA PRO A 181 7.84 14.76 -5.36
C PRO A 181 9.22 14.21 -5.03
N GLY A 182 9.27 13.15 -4.24
CA GLY A 182 10.50 12.49 -3.79
C GLY A 182 11.04 11.44 -4.75
N PRO A 183 12.11 10.76 -4.37
CA PRO A 183 12.70 9.71 -5.19
C PRO A 183 11.80 8.49 -5.31
N VAL A 184 11.55 8.03 -6.52
CA VAL A 184 10.75 6.84 -6.84
C VAL A 184 11.57 5.86 -7.66
N GLU A 185 11.54 4.59 -7.28
CA GLU A 185 12.04 3.48 -8.08
C GLU A 185 10.86 2.63 -8.54
N PRO A 186 10.39 2.80 -9.78
CA PRO A 186 9.42 1.90 -10.36
C PRO A 186 10.08 0.59 -10.75
N LEU A 187 9.42 -0.53 -10.45
CA LEU A 187 9.91 -1.88 -10.76
C LEU A 187 8.86 -2.61 -11.60
N PRO A 188 8.89 -2.46 -12.92
CA PRO A 188 7.94 -3.11 -13.80
C PRO A 188 8.17 -4.62 -13.86
N MET A 189 7.09 -5.38 -13.70
CA MET A 189 7.03 -6.84 -13.86
C MET A 189 6.23 -7.15 -15.13
N ILE A 190 6.91 -7.21 -16.27
CA ILE A 190 6.29 -7.13 -17.60
C ILE A 190 5.23 -8.21 -17.86
N GLU A 191 5.47 -9.44 -17.40
CA GLU A 191 4.57 -10.58 -17.62
C GLU A 191 3.70 -10.91 -16.40
N SER A 192 3.66 -10.03 -15.38
CA SER A 192 2.92 -10.28 -14.16
C SER A 192 1.49 -9.77 -14.24
N GLU A 193 0.58 -10.61 -13.80
CA GLU A 193 -0.79 -10.28 -13.40
C GLU A 193 -0.83 -9.94 -11.90
N HIS A 194 -2.00 -9.63 -11.39
CA HIS A 194 -2.18 -9.31 -9.97
C HIS A 194 -1.89 -10.48 -9.02
N ASN A 195 -2.37 -11.68 -9.35
CA ASN A 195 -2.34 -12.85 -8.47
C ASN A 195 -1.38 -13.96 -8.92
N ASN A 196 -0.82 -13.87 -10.10
CA ASN A 196 0.11 -14.86 -10.65
C ASN A 196 1.55 -14.38 -10.55
N LEU A 197 1.92 -13.93 -9.36
CA LEU A 197 3.29 -13.60 -9.04
C LEU A 197 4.02 -14.94 -8.79
N THR A 198 4.57 -15.53 -9.84
CA THR A 198 5.47 -16.69 -9.67
C THR A 198 6.78 -16.23 -9.04
N PRO A 199 7.51 -17.11 -8.35
CA PRO A 199 8.81 -16.74 -7.78
C PRO A 199 9.76 -16.10 -8.79
N GLU A 200 9.74 -16.55 -10.06
CA GLU A 200 10.55 -15.97 -11.13
C GLU A 200 10.08 -14.56 -11.52
N LYS A 201 8.78 -14.32 -11.53
CA LYS A 201 8.18 -13.01 -11.85
C LYS A 201 8.32 -12.03 -10.69
N GLU A 202 8.21 -12.52 -9.45
CA GLU A 202 8.43 -11.73 -8.23
C GLU A 202 9.91 -11.55 -7.86
N GLN A 203 10.81 -12.31 -8.46
CA GLN A 203 12.19 -12.35 -8.01
C GLN A 203 12.82 -10.97 -7.92
N ASN A 204 12.57 -10.10 -8.90
CA ASN A 204 13.10 -8.73 -8.87
C ASN A 204 12.56 -7.94 -7.69
N TRP A 205 11.26 -8.08 -7.38
CA TRP A 205 10.64 -7.44 -6.22
C TRP A 205 11.22 -7.98 -4.92
N ALA A 206 11.25 -9.31 -4.76
CA ALA A 206 11.75 -9.95 -3.56
C ALA A 206 13.22 -9.57 -3.28
N VAL A 207 14.07 -9.66 -4.29
CA VAL A 207 15.49 -9.29 -4.17
C VAL A 207 15.63 -7.80 -3.86
N ARG A 208 14.95 -6.94 -4.62
CA ARG A 208 15.15 -5.49 -4.46
C ARG A 208 14.59 -4.96 -3.15
N SER A 209 13.44 -5.42 -2.72
CA SER A 209 12.88 -5.03 -1.41
C SER A 209 13.76 -5.47 -0.25
N GLU A 210 14.35 -6.68 -0.35
CA GLU A 210 15.29 -7.16 0.67
C GLU A 210 16.59 -6.36 0.72
N GLU A 211 17.15 -5.98 -0.44
CA GLU A 211 18.32 -5.08 -0.50
C GLU A 211 18.05 -3.74 0.19
N VAL A 212 16.85 -3.16 -0.02
CA VAL A 212 16.47 -1.89 0.62
C VAL A 212 16.36 -2.07 2.13
N LEU A 213 15.69 -3.12 2.59
CA LEU A 213 15.54 -3.39 4.01
C LEU A 213 16.89 -3.61 4.69
N GLU A 214 17.79 -4.36 4.05
CA GLU A 214 19.11 -4.62 4.59
C GLU A 214 19.97 -3.33 4.66
N ALA A 215 19.88 -2.46 3.65
CA ALA A 215 20.53 -1.15 3.68
C ALA A 215 20.01 -0.29 4.86
N LEU A 216 18.69 -0.20 5.01
CA LEU A 216 18.07 0.54 6.11
C LEU A 216 18.45 -0.03 7.48
N ARG A 217 18.54 -1.37 7.61
CA ARG A 217 18.96 -2.03 8.84
C ARG A 217 20.41 -1.68 9.22
N ARG A 218 21.29 -1.45 8.23
CA ARG A 218 22.65 -0.95 8.44
C ARG A 218 22.73 0.55 8.70
N GLY A 219 21.60 1.25 8.75
CA GLY A 219 21.55 2.71 8.90
C GLY A 219 21.88 3.47 7.63
N GLU A 220 21.87 2.81 6.47
CA GLU A 220 22.08 3.43 5.17
C GLU A 220 20.75 3.96 4.61
N ALA A 221 20.78 5.06 3.87
CA ALA A 221 19.57 5.57 3.22
C ALA A 221 19.17 4.71 2.02
N PHE A 222 17.87 4.49 1.85
CA PHE A 222 17.35 3.93 0.59
C PHE A 222 17.63 4.91 -0.55
N ARG A 223 18.34 4.45 -1.56
CA ARG A 223 18.64 5.21 -2.78
C ARG A 223 17.94 4.53 -3.96
N PRO A 224 16.83 5.08 -4.44
CA PRO A 224 16.15 4.59 -5.63
C PRO A 224 17.07 4.53 -6.85
N ARG A 225 16.96 3.45 -7.61
CA ARG A 225 17.62 3.30 -8.89
C ARG A 225 16.82 4.10 -9.92
N THR A 226 17.49 4.93 -10.70
CA THR A 226 16.86 5.59 -11.84
C THR A 226 16.71 4.60 -12.99
N MET A 227 15.54 4.57 -13.62
CA MET A 227 15.43 3.87 -14.91
C MET A 227 16.36 4.55 -15.91
N LYS A 228 17.26 3.77 -16.47
CA LYS A 228 18.14 4.21 -17.57
C LYS A 228 17.40 4.09 -18.89
#